data_9a0d1e077221587023df8d2e33e47d29
#
_entry.id   9a0d1e077221587023df8d2e33e47d29
#
_cell.length_a   1.000
_cell.length_b   1.000
_cell.length_c   1.000
_cell.angle_alpha   90.00
_cell.angle_beta   90.00
_cell.angle_gamma   90.00
#
_symmetry.space_group_name_H-M   'P 1'
#
loop_
_entity.id
_entity.type
_entity.pdbx_description
1 polymer ?
#
loop_
_entity_poly.entity_id
_entity_poly.type
_entity_poly.pdbx_seq_one_letter_code
_entity_poly.pdbx_strand_id
1 'polypeptide(L)'
;MKQLITLNQLISKYLMILIIGFSCIAYIVPSYFDWAIAYTPFLLGIAMFGMGLTIKFEDLCSILRHPKDICIGVLAQYTIMPLLAWGICHIFTLPSDIAIGVILVGCCPGGTASNVITYIAKGDVPLSVGMTITSTLIAPIVTPLLILYIGGTWVNVALLPMIITMVKVIIVPILLGAIIQYVCKSRINTITSISPIV
;
A
#
# COMPACT_ATOMS: atom_id res chain seq x y z
N MET A 1 -2.29 28.66 8.69
CA MET A 1 -1.10 27.81 8.60
C MET A 1 -0.73 27.16 9.94
N LYS A 2 -0.48 27.92 11.04
CA LYS A 2 -0.17 27.37 12.37
C LYS A 2 -1.22 26.39 12.90
N GLN A 3 -2.51 26.69 12.76
CA GLN A 3 -3.60 25.82 13.23
C GLN A 3 -3.64 24.46 12.50
N LEU A 4 -3.34 24.43 11.18
CA LEU A 4 -3.28 23.20 10.40
C LEU A 4 -2.10 22.32 10.83
N ILE A 5 -0.96 22.92 11.14
CA ILE A 5 0.23 22.19 11.63
C ILE A 5 -0.04 21.59 13.02
N THR A 6 -0.67 22.36 13.89
CA THR A 6 -1.04 21.88 15.25
C THR A 6 -2.08 20.76 15.17
N LEU A 7 -3.10 20.90 14.33
CA LEU A 7 -4.12 19.85 14.09
C LEU A 7 -3.49 18.57 13.56
N ASN A 8 -2.56 18.68 12.62
CA ASN A 8 -1.85 17.56 12.03
C ASN A 8 -0.96 16.84 13.07
N GLN A 9 -0.22 17.57 13.87
CA GLN A 9 0.56 17.00 14.98
C GLN A 9 -0.33 16.30 16.02
N LEU A 10 -1.51 16.87 16.29
CA LEU A 10 -2.48 16.27 17.20
C LEU A 10 -3.06 14.97 16.63
N ILE A 11 -3.46 14.99 15.35
CA ILE A 11 -3.96 13.81 14.65
C ILE A 11 -2.88 12.71 14.62
N SER A 12 -1.65 13.03 14.24
CA SER A 12 -0.56 12.06 14.21
C SER A 12 -0.25 11.46 15.57
N LYS A 13 -0.31 12.28 16.64
CA LYS A 13 -0.08 11.83 18.02
C LYS A 13 -1.17 10.86 18.52
N TYR A 14 -2.43 11.11 18.13
CA TYR A 14 -3.58 10.31 18.58
C TYR A 14 -4.07 9.33 17.50
N LEU A 15 -3.38 9.22 16.35
CA LEU A 15 -3.79 8.41 15.21
C LEU A 15 -4.09 6.96 15.61
N MET A 16 -3.21 6.37 16.41
CA MET A 16 -3.38 4.98 16.88
C MET A 16 -4.62 4.80 17.74
N ILE A 17 -4.90 5.76 18.65
CA ILE A 17 -6.08 5.74 19.51
C ILE A 17 -7.35 5.94 18.67
N LEU A 18 -7.31 6.84 17.67
CA LEU A 18 -8.42 7.07 16.76
C LEU A 18 -8.71 5.81 15.92
N ILE A 19 -7.69 5.16 15.36
CA ILE A 19 -7.85 3.92 14.58
C ILE A 19 -8.50 2.83 15.44
N ILE A 20 -7.98 2.60 16.66
CA ILE A 20 -8.54 1.59 17.58
C ILE A 20 -9.98 1.96 17.96
N GLY A 21 -10.24 3.22 18.28
CA GLY A 21 -11.59 3.68 18.64
C GLY A 21 -12.60 3.49 17.52
N PHE A 22 -12.28 3.93 16.30
CA PHE A 22 -13.14 3.72 15.14
C PHE A 22 -13.33 2.24 14.80
N SER A 23 -12.28 1.43 14.93
CA SER A 23 -12.38 -0.02 14.70
C SER A 23 -13.29 -0.71 15.73
N CYS A 24 -13.21 -0.33 17.00
CA CYS A 24 -14.12 -0.83 18.03
C CYS A 24 -15.58 -0.42 17.76
N ILE A 25 -15.81 0.85 17.38
CA ILE A 25 -17.15 1.33 17.03
C ILE A 25 -17.69 0.58 15.81
N ALA A 26 -16.88 0.40 14.76
CA ALA A 26 -17.27 -0.35 13.57
C ALA A 26 -17.57 -1.81 13.86
N TYR A 27 -16.87 -2.43 14.80
CA TYR A 27 -17.12 -3.80 15.24
C TYR A 27 -18.46 -3.93 16.01
N ILE A 28 -18.79 -2.95 16.87
CA ILE A 28 -20.03 -2.98 17.68
C ILE A 28 -21.25 -2.65 16.82
N VAL A 29 -21.13 -1.73 15.85
CA VAL A 29 -22.26 -1.26 15.05
C VAL A 29 -21.87 -1.23 13.55
N PRO A 30 -21.73 -2.41 12.91
CA PRO A 30 -21.25 -2.51 11.53
C PRO A 30 -22.17 -1.82 10.52
N SER A 31 -23.50 -1.84 10.73
CA SER A 31 -24.50 -1.27 9.83
C SER A 31 -24.33 0.25 9.58
N TYR A 32 -23.72 1.00 10.50
CA TYR A 32 -23.42 2.42 10.26
C TYR A 32 -22.25 2.64 9.27
N PHE A 33 -21.46 1.61 8.99
CA PHE A 33 -20.28 1.68 8.13
C PHE A 33 -20.47 0.99 6.79
N ASP A 34 -21.61 0.35 6.53
CA ASP A 34 -21.89 -0.36 5.28
C ASP A 34 -21.79 0.54 4.04
N TRP A 35 -22.17 1.82 4.16
CA TRP A 35 -21.98 2.80 3.09
C TRP A 35 -20.51 2.98 2.70
N ALA A 36 -19.58 2.84 3.65
CA ALA A 36 -18.15 3.03 3.41
C ALA A 36 -17.57 1.95 2.49
N ILE A 37 -18.16 0.75 2.47
CA ILE A 37 -17.73 -0.35 1.59
C ILE A 37 -17.79 0.08 0.13
N ALA A 38 -18.88 0.73 -0.29
CA ALA A 38 -19.05 1.21 -1.66
C ALA A 38 -18.02 2.30 -2.04
N TYR A 39 -17.59 3.11 -1.07
CA TYR A 39 -16.62 4.20 -1.29
C TYR A 39 -15.16 3.77 -1.06
N THR A 40 -14.91 2.54 -0.60
CA THR A 40 -13.54 2.03 -0.33
C THR A 40 -12.61 2.20 -1.55
N PRO A 41 -12.98 1.85 -2.79
CA PRO A 41 -12.08 2.04 -3.93
C PRO A 41 -11.75 3.51 -4.19
N PHE A 42 -12.71 4.41 -3.97
CA PHE A 42 -12.51 5.84 -4.14
C PHE A 42 -11.59 6.43 -3.07
N LEU A 43 -11.82 6.08 -1.80
CA LEU A 43 -10.99 6.50 -0.68
C LEU A 43 -9.55 5.98 -0.81
N LEU A 44 -9.40 4.71 -1.24
CA LEU A 44 -8.10 4.13 -1.54
C LEU A 44 -7.41 4.86 -2.69
N GLY A 45 -8.17 5.23 -3.74
CA GLY A 45 -7.66 6.04 -4.85
C GLY A 45 -7.13 7.40 -4.38
N ILE A 46 -7.82 8.08 -3.45
CA ILE A 46 -7.34 9.34 -2.84
C ILE A 46 -6.04 9.10 -2.07
N ALA A 47 -5.96 8.03 -1.28
CA ALA A 47 -4.74 7.68 -0.54
C ALA A 47 -3.56 7.39 -1.50
N MET A 48 -3.81 6.64 -2.58
CA MET A 48 -2.81 6.35 -3.60
C MET A 48 -2.37 7.61 -4.37
N PHE A 49 -3.30 8.54 -4.63
CA PHE A 49 -2.98 9.85 -5.19
C PHE A 49 -2.07 10.66 -4.25
N GLY A 50 -2.39 10.69 -2.95
CA GLY A 50 -1.52 11.30 -1.93
C GLY A 50 -0.12 10.69 -1.94
N MET A 51 -0.01 9.36 -2.01
CA MET A 51 1.27 8.67 -2.16
C MET A 51 2.01 9.10 -3.44
N GLY A 52 1.29 9.21 -4.57
CA GLY A 52 1.86 9.73 -5.83
C GLY A 52 2.45 11.12 -5.70
N LEU A 53 1.82 12.01 -4.91
CA LEU A 53 2.33 13.36 -4.63
C LEU A 53 3.61 13.37 -3.78
N THR A 54 3.94 12.30 -3.07
CA THR A 54 5.15 12.21 -2.23
C THR A 54 6.34 11.60 -2.95
N ILE A 55 6.14 10.91 -4.08
CA ILE A 55 7.21 10.29 -4.87
C ILE A 55 8.12 11.38 -5.46
N LYS A 56 9.37 11.41 -5.05
CA LYS A 56 10.36 12.34 -5.58
C LYS A 56 11.04 11.77 -6.81
N PHE A 57 11.49 12.64 -7.71
CA PHE A 57 12.27 12.22 -8.87
C PHE A 57 13.57 11.49 -8.47
N GLU A 58 14.13 11.86 -7.32
CA GLU A 58 15.32 11.21 -6.74
C GLU A 58 15.06 9.75 -6.39
N ASP A 59 13.85 9.42 -5.92
CA ASP A 59 13.43 8.05 -5.60
C ASP A 59 13.36 7.19 -6.88
N LEU A 60 12.86 7.76 -7.97
CA LEU A 60 12.85 7.11 -9.28
C LEU A 60 14.27 6.90 -9.83
N CYS A 61 15.16 7.88 -9.65
CA CYS A 61 16.57 7.74 -10.01
C CYS A 61 17.28 6.67 -9.17
N SER A 62 16.89 6.49 -7.91
CA SER A 62 17.39 5.41 -7.05
C SER A 62 17.10 4.02 -7.62
N ILE A 63 15.90 3.84 -8.20
CA ILE A 63 15.52 2.58 -8.88
C ILE A 63 16.48 2.26 -10.03
N LEU A 64 16.86 3.29 -10.80
CA LEU A 64 17.79 3.14 -11.92
C LEU A 64 19.26 2.95 -11.49
N ARG A 65 19.63 3.38 -10.28
CA ARG A 65 20.99 3.22 -9.76
C ARG A 65 21.27 1.84 -9.18
N HIS A 66 20.26 1.21 -8.56
CA HIS A 66 20.37 -0.10 -7.90
C HIS A 66 19.37 -1.13 -8.43
N PRO A 67 19.30 -1.37 -9.75
CA PRO A 67 18.26 -2.21 -10.36
C PRO A 67 18.35 -3.67 -9.90
N LYS A 68 19.54 -4.18 -9.62
CA LYS A 68 19.75 -5.56 -9.16
C LYS A 68 19.19 -5.78 -7.77
N ASP A 69 19.50 -4.86 -6.84
CA ASP A 69 19.08 -4.99 -5.44
C ASP A 69 17.56 -4.84 -5.31
N ILE A 70 16.97 -3.91 -6.07
CA ILE A 70 15.51 -3.74 -6.14
C ILE A 70 14.85 -4.96 -6.76
N CYS A 71 15.40 -5.50 -7.84
CA CYS A 71 14.85 -6.69 -8.49
C CYS A 71 14.88 -7.91 -7.53
N ILE A 72 15.99 -8.12 -6.83
CA ILE A 72 16.13 -9.19 -5.83
C ILE A 72 15.09 -9.00 -4.71
N GLY A 73 14.95 -7.79 -4.19
CA GLY A 73 14.02 -7.49 -3.12
C GLY A 73 12.56 -7.67 -3.53
N VAL A 74 12.18 -7.23 -4.73
CA VAL A 74 10.82 -7.39 -5.28
C VAL A 74 10.54 -8.87 -5.58
N LEU A 75 11.49 -9.62 -6.14
CA LEU A 75 11.35 -11.05 -6.34
C LEU A 75 11.21 -11.79 -5.00
N ALA A 76 12.03 -11.45 -4.01
CA ALA A 76 11.92 -12.03 -2.67
C ALA A 76 10.54 -11.73 -2.04
N GLN A 77 10.04 -10.49 -2.16
CA GLN A 77 8.71 -10.11 -1.69
C GLN A 77 7.61 -10.97 -2.29
N TYR A 78 7.59 -11.11 -3.61
CA TYR A 78 6.54 -11.85 -4.34
C TYR A 78 6.74 -13.37 -4.39
N THR A 79 7.82 -13.90 -3.83
CA THR A 79 8.04 -15.34 -3.67
C THR A 79 7.93 -15.76 -2.21
N ILE A 80 8.70 -15.15 -1.31
CA ILE A 80 8.77 -15.56 0.09
C ILE A 80 7.45 -15.30 0.82
N MET A 81 6.88 -14.10 0.68
CA MET A 81 5.66 -13.74 1.41
C MET A 81 4.44 -14.59 1.01
N PRO A 82 4.14 -14.80 -0.30
CA PRO A 82 3.05 -15.69 -0.69
C PRO A 82 3.27 -17.15 -0.28
N LEU A 83 4.51 -17.66 -0.36
CA LEU A 83 4.83 -19.02 0.06
C LEU A 83 4.69 -19.21 1.58
N LEU A 84 5.10 -18.22 2.36
CA LEU A 84 4.87 -18.24 3.82
C LEU A 84 3.38 -18.19 4.15
N ALA A 85 2.61 -17.33 3.49
CA ALA A 85 1.16 -17.25 3.67
C ALA A 85 0.49 -18.59 3.33
N TRP A 86 0.85 -19.20 2.22
CA TRP A 86 0.37 -20.53 1.82
C TRP A 86 0.76 -21.60 2.85
N GLY A 87 2.02 -21.61 3.31
CA GLY A 87 2.50 -22.54 4.33
C GLY A 87 1.75 -22.41 5.65
N ILE A 88 1.49 -21.17 6.11
CA ILE A 88 0.70 -20.89 7.31
C ILE A 88 -0.72 -21.47 7.16
N CYS A 89 -1.39 -21.24 6.02
CA CYS A 89 -2.72 -21.77 5.77
C CYS A 89 -2.78 -23.30 5.86
N HIS A 90 -1.76 -24.00 5.37
CA HIS A 90 -1.69 -25.46 5.41
C HIS A 90 -1.32 -26.00 6.80
N ILE A 91 -0.34 -25.40 7.47
CA ILE A 91 0.11 -25.85 8.81
C ILE A 91 -1.01 -25.70 9.83
N PHE A 92 -1.76 -24.58 9.77
CA PHE A 92 -2.85 -24.31 10.71
C PHE A 92 -4.21 -24.80 10.22
N THR A 93 -4.29 -25.46 9.05
CA THR A 93 -5.53 -25.95 8.45
C THR A 93 -6.68 -24.93 8.52
N LEU A 94 -6.38 -23.70 8.07
CA LEU A 94 -7.28 -22.57 8.18
C LEU A 94 -8.55 -22.78 7.33
N PRO A 95 -9.74 -22.36 7.82
CA PRO A 95 -10.96 -22.30 7.02
C PRO A 95 -10.74 -21.43 5.76
N SER A 96 -11.43 -21.77 4.67
CA SER A 96 -11.25 -21.13 3.35
C SER A 96 -11.34 -19.60 3.41
N ASP A 97 -12.27 -19.06 4.19
CA ASP A 97 -12.49 -17.61 4.31
C ASP A 97 -11.31 -16.90 4.97
N ILE A 98 -10.67 -17.53 5.97
CA ILE A 98 -9.50 -16.98 6.66
C ILE A 98 -8.25 -17.21 5.81
N ALA A 99 -8.10 -18.39 5.21
CA ALA A 99 -6.97 -18.74 4.36
C ALA A 99 -6.80 -17.75 3.20
N ILE A 100 -7.91 -17.38 2.56
CA ILE A 100 -7.88 -16.39 1.48
C ILE A 100 -7.41 -15.01 1.95
N GLY A 101 -7.86 -14.58 3.13
CA GLY A 101 -7.38 -13.32 3.72
C GLY A 101 -5.88 -13.33 3.96
N VAL A 102 -5.33 -14.42 4.51
CA VAL A 102 -3.88 -14.57 4.75
C VAL A 102 -3.11 -14.59 3.43
N ILE A 103 -3.60 -15.29 2.40
CA ILE A 103 -2.98 -15.32 1.07
C ILE A 103 -3.01 -13.94 0.40
N LEU A 104 -4.14 -13.22 0.49
CA LEU A 104 -4.27 -11.86 -0.02
C LEU A 104 -3.21 -10.94 0.59
N VAL A 105 -3.01 -10.99 1.91
CA VAL A 105 -1.97 -10.21 2.59
C VAL A 105 -0.58 -10.63 2.12
N GLY A 106 -0.31 -11.93 1.97
CA GLY A 106 0.97 -12.44 1.46
C GLY A 106 1.28 -12.02 0.03
N CYS A 107 0.24 -11.84 -0.81
CA CYS A 107 0.40 -11.41 -2.21
C CYS A 107 0.41 -9.89 -2.38
N CYS A 108 0.28 -9.10 -1.30
CA CYS A 108 0.35 -7.65 -1.36
C CYS A 108 1.78 -7.15 -1.59
N PRO A 109 1.94 -5.97 -2.24
CA PRO A 109 3.23 -5.30 -2.36
C PRO A 109 3.76 -4.84 -0.99
N GLY A 110 5.04 -4.47 -0.95
CA GLY A 110 5.69 -3.95 0.26
C GLY A 110 4.99 -2.69 0.79
N GLY A 111 4.77 -2.65 2.11
CA GLY A 111 4.10 -1.51 2.75
C GLY A 111 5.05 -0.34 3.02
N THR A 112 4.53 0.89 2.99
CA THR A 112 5.30 2.13 3.30
C THR A 112 5.85 2.15 4.73
N ALA A 113 5.24 1.40 5.65
CA ALA A 113 5.74 1.26 7.02
C ALA A 113 7.17 0.71 7.08
N SER A 114 7.56 -0.15 6.12
CA SER A 114 8.93 -0.68 6.03
C SER A 114 9.97 0.43 5.84
N ASN A 115 9.63 1.51 5.11
CA ASN A 115 10.53 2.64 4.89
C ASN A 115 10.83 3.38 6.19
N VAL A 116 9.83 3.52 7.06
CA VAL A 116 9.99 4.14 8.39
C VAL A 116 10.87 3.26 9.29
N ILE A 117 10.67 1.95 9.26
CA ILE A 117 11.50 0.99 10.02
C ILE A 117 12.93 1.04 9.51
N THR A 118 13.15 1.06 8.20
CA THR A 118 14.47 1.18 7.58
C THR A 118 15.16 2.48 8.02
N TYR A 119 14.44 3.60 8.07
CA TYR A 119 14.96 4.86 8.56
C TYR A 119 15.39 4.79 10.03
N ILE A 120 14.56 4.21 10.90
CA ILE A 120 14.86 4.05 12.34
C ILE A 120 16.07 3.12 12.53
N ALA A 121 16.16 2.06 11.72
CA ALA A 121 17.27 1.12 11.73
C ALA A 121 18.57 1.67 11.09
N LYS A 122 18.56 2.92 10.59
CA LYS A 122 19.67 3.55 9.85
C LYS A 122 20.10 2.73 8.62
N GLY A 123 19.16 2.04 7.97
CA GLY A 123 19.38 1.32 6.73
C GLY A 123 19.27 2.23 5.50
N ASP A 124 19.36 1.62 4.31
CA ASP A 124 19.26 2.34 3.02
C ASP A 124 17.78 2.66 2.71
N VAL A 125 17.35 3.87 3.08
CA VAL A 125 15.99 4.36 2.85
C VAL A 125 15.67 4.51 1.37
N PRO A 126 16.54 5.09 0.51
CA PRO A 126 16.33 5.14 -0.94
C PRO A 126 16.06 3.77 -1.57
N LEU A 127 16.81 2.75 -1.17
CA LEU A 127 16.58 1.37 -1.64
C LEU A 127 15.21 0.84 -1.18
N SER A 128 14.85 1.03 0.08
CA SER A 128 13.56 0.59 0.64
C SER A 128 12.39 1.25 -0.08
N VAL A 129 12.45 2.56 -0.30
CA VAL A 129 11.44 3.33 -1.05
C VAL A 129 11.36 2.84 -2.49
N GLY A 130 12.51 2.64 -3.15
CA GLY A 130 12.57 2.11 -4.52
C GLY A 130 11.90 0.73 -4.65
N MET A 131 12.14 -0.17 -3.69
CA MET A 131 11.48 -1.49 -3.64
C MET A 131 9.97 -1.36 -3.45
N THR A 132 9.52 -0.48 -2.56
CA THR A 132 8.09 -0.23 -2.31
C THR A 132 7.39 0.32 -3.55
N ILE A 133 7.97 1.33 -4.21
CA ILE A 133 7.41 1.91 -5.44
C ILE A 133 7.33 0.84 -6.53
N THR A 134 8.42 0.11 -6.77
CA THR A 134 8.49 -0.91 -7.83
C THR A 134 7.50 -2.04 -7.58
N SER A 135 7.42 -2.57 -6.35
CA SER A 135 6.46 -3.62 -6.01
C SER A 135 5.01 -3.13 -6.16
N THR A 136 4.71 -1.90 -5.75
CA THR A 136 3.36 -1.32 -5.87
C THR A 136 2.94 -1.12 -7.33
N LEU A 137 3.86 -0.71 -8.22
CA LEU A 137 3.57 -0.54 -9.64
C LEU A 137 3.33 -1.88 -10.36
N ILE A 138 4.00 -2.93 -9.93
CA ILE A 138 3.87 -4.28 -10.52
C ILE A 138 2.68 -5.05 -9.90
N ALA A 139 2.25 -4.67 -8.68
CA ALA A 139 1.17 -5.33 -7.93
C ALA A 139 -0.10 -5.59 -8.75
N PRO A 140 -0.64 -4.66 -9.55
CA PRO A 140 -1.88 -4.90 -10.32
C PRO A 140 -1.83 -6.10 -11.26
N ILE A 141 -0.65 -6.54 -11.64
CA ILE A 141 -0.46 -7.71 -12.50
C ILE A 141 -0.08 -8.93 -11.66
N VAL A 142 0.96 -8.78 -10.82
CA VAL A 142 1.55 -9.91 -10.08
C VAL A 142 0.62 -10.40 -8.97
N THR A 143 -0.02 -9.50 -8.23
CA THR A 143 -0.91 -9.89 -7.12
C THR A 143 -2.10 -10.73 -7.60
N PRO A 144 -2.88 -10.35 -8.64
CA PRO A 144 -3.96 -11.21 -9.15
C PRO A 144 -3.49 -12.56 -9.67
N LEU A 145 -2.32 -12.61 -10.33
CA LEU A 145 -1.74 -13.86 -10.80
C LEU A 145 -1.36 -14.80 -9.65
N LEU A 146 -0.73 -14.27 -8.61
CA LEU A 146 -0.38 -15.04 -7.42
C LEU A 146 -1.62 -15.53 -6.68
N ILE A 147 -2.65 -14.70 -6.54
CA ILE A 147 -3.92 -15.08 -5.92
C ILE A 147 -4.60 -16.18 -6.74
N LEU A 148 -4.61 -16.07 -8.07
CA LEU A 148 -5.14 -17.14 -8.94
C LEU A 148 -4.37 -18.44 -8.76
N TYR A 149 -3.05 -18.38 -8.73
CA TYR A 149 -2.20 -19.57 -8.67
C TYR A 149 -2.22 -20.24 -7.30
N ILE A 150 -2.13 -19.45 -6.22
CA ILE A 150 -2.02 -19.94 -4.85
C ILE A 150 -3.41 -20.05 -4.19
N GLY A 151 -4.27 -19.05 -4.40
CA GLY A 151 -5.60 -18.95 -3.80
C GLY A 151 -6.71 -19.59 -4.60
N GLY A 152 -6.47 -19.95 -5.86
CA GLY A 152 -7.46 -20.54 -6.78
C GLY A 152 -8.03 -21.88 -6.33
N THR A 153 -7.38 -22.56 -5.37
CA THR A 153 -7.90 -23.77 -4.72
C THR A 153 -9.03 -23.48 -3.74
N TRP A 154 -9.15 -22.24 -3.26
CA TRP A 154 -10.16 -21.83 -2.26
C TRP A 154 -11.26 -20.93 -2.85
N VAL A 155 -10.95 -20.14 -3.92
CA VAL A 155 -11.92 -19.19 -4.51
C VAL A 155 -11.74 -19.07 -6.03
N ASN A 156 -12.88 -18.95 -6.73
CA ASN A 156 -12.88 -18.59 -8.15
C ASN A 156 -12.46 -17.12 -8.34
N VAL A 157 -11.28 -16.90 -8.85
CA VAL A 157 -10.71 -15.56 -9.07
C VAL A 157 -11.01 -15.10 -10.50
N ALA A 158 -11.77 -14.02 -10.63
CA ALA A 158 -11.97 -13.35 -11.91
C ALA A 158 -10.76 -12.44 -12.21
N LEU A 159 -9.75 -12.97 -12.89
CA LEU A 159 -8.45 -12.33 -13.09
C LEU A 159 -8.56 -10.95 -13.76
N LEU A 160 -9.25 -10.86 -14.89
CA LEU A 160 -9.36 -9.63 -15.70
C LEU A 160 -10.03 -8.46 -14.96
N PRO A 161 -11.22 -8.65 -14.34
CA PRO A 161 -11.84 -7.60 -13.54
C PRO A 161 -10.96 -7.15 -12.37
N MET A 162 -10.23 -8.06 -11.74
CA MET A 162 -9.33 -7.75 -10.63
C MET A 162 -8.15 -6.89 -11.07
N ILE A 163 -7.49 -7.24 -12.18
CA ILE A 163 -6.41 -6.44 -12.78
C ILE A 163 -6.91 -5.03 -13.11
N ILE A 164 -8.05 -4.92 -13.82
CA ILE A 164 -8.60 -3.62 -14.24
C ILE A 164 -8.92 -2.74 -13.03
N THR A 165 -9.50 -3.33 -12.00
CA THR A 165 -9.84 -2.60 -10.77
C THR A 165 -8.57 -2.12 -10.06
N MET A 166 -7.56 -2.97 -9.92
CA MET A 166 -6.29 -2.59 -9.30
C MET A 166 -5.54 -1.53 -10.09
N VAL A 167 -5.52 -1.62 -11.44
CA VAL A 167 -4.93 -0.57 -12.29
C VAL A 167 -5.63 0.78 -12.06
N LYS A 168 -6.96 0.80 -12.05
CA LYS A 168 -7.75 2.02 -11.85
C LYS A 168 -7.55 2.63 -10.45
N VAL A 169 -7.45 1.80 -9.42
CA VAL A 169 -7.42 2.26 -8.02
C VAL A 169 -5.98 2.54 -7.55
N ILE A 170 -4.98 1.91 -8.13
CA ILE A 170 -3.58 2.05 -7.72
C ILE A 170 -2.78 2.86 -8.73
N ILE A 171 -2.65 2.37 -9.98
CA ILE A 171 -1.74 3.00 -10.96
C ILE A 171 -2.22 4.39 -11.37
N VAL A 172 -3.49 4.52 -11.74
CA VAL A 172 -4.02 5.79 -12.25
C VAL A 172 -3.85 6.93 -11.23
N PRO A 173 -4.26 6.78 -9.95
CA PRO A 173 -4.09 7.87 -8.98
C PRO A 173 -2.61 8.15 -8.66
N ILE A 174 -1.75 7.13 -8.55
CA ILE A 174 -0.31 7.33 -8.30
C ILE A 174 0.33 8.11 -9.44
N LEU A 175 0.06 7.76 -10.69
CA LEU A 175 0.59 8.47 -11.85
C LEU A 175 0.10 9.91 -11.91
N LEU A 176 -1.20 10.14 -11.66
CA LEU A 176 -1.75 11.51 -11.59
C LEU A 176 -1.08 12.33 -10.50
N GLY A 177 -0.89 11.76 -9.30
CA GLY A 177 -0.18 12.41 -8.20
C GLY A 177 1.27 12.76 -8.57
N ALA A 178 2.00 11.82 -9.14
CA ALA A 178 3.39 12.02 -9.57
C ALA A 178 3.52 13.08 -10.69
N ILE A 179 2.60 13.10 -11.66
CA ILE A 179 2.57 14.12 -12.73
C ILE A 179 2.31 15.50 -12.12
N ILE A 180 1.33 15.63 -11.23
CA ILE A 180 1.01 16.91 -10.58
C ILE A 180 2.20 17.38 -9.75
N GLN A 181 2.85 16.49 -9.01
CA GLN A 181 4.07 16.84 -8.28
C GLN A 181 5.16 17.35 -9.21
N TYR A 182 5.41 16.68 -10.34
CA TYR A 182 6.42 17.08 -11.30
C TYR A 182 6.14 18.47 -11.92
N VAL A 183 4.88 18.72 -12.29
CA VAL A 183 4.44 19.98 -12.91
C VAL A 183 4.42 21.14 -11.90
N CYS A 184 3.98 20.88 -10.66
CA CYS A 184 3.79 21.90 -9.64
C CYS A 184 4.93 21.98 -8.61
N LYS A 185 6.13 21.49 -8.92
CA LYS A 185 7.29 21.33 -8.02
C LYS A 185 7.57 22.53 -7.09
N SER A 186 7.23 23.76 -7.50
CA SER A 186 7.44 24.99 -6.72
C SER A 186 6.41 25.25 -5.62
N ARG A 187 5.17 24.71 -5.73
CA ARG A 187 4.09 24.97 -4.75
C ARG A 187 3.82 23.80 -3.82
N ILE A 188 4.21 22.60 -4.20
CA ILE A 188 3.92 21.38 -3.46
C ILE A 188 4.79 21.21 -2.21
N ASN A 189 6.00 21.77 -2.18
CA ASN A 189 6.82 21.80 -0.95
C ASN A 189 6.08 22.43 0.25
N THR A 190 5.07 23.26 -0.02
CA THR A 190 4.19 23.83 1.02
C THR A 190 3.08 22.84 1.43
N ILE A 191 2.62 22.01 0.51
CA ILE A 191 1.53 21.04 0.76
C ILE A 191 2.06 19.76 1.42
N THR A 192 3.23 19.28 1.00
CA THR A 192 3.87 18.08 1.61
C THR A 192 4.35 18.35 3.04
N SER A 193 4.66 19.59 3.40
CA SER A 193 4.94 19.96 4.80
C SER A 193 3.67 19.96 5.67
N ILE A 194 2.48 19.87 5.08
CA ILE A 194 1.19 19.82 5.75
C ILE A 194 0.67 18.38 5.89
N SER A 195 1.21 17.42 5.14
CA SER A 195 0.79 16.01 5.17
C SER A 195 1.91 15.10 5.70
N PRO A 196 2.08 14.98 7.02
CA PRO A 196 2.96 13.97 7.62
C PRO A 196 2.31 12.58 7.70
N ILE A 197 1.17 12.37 7.07
CA ILE A 197 0.40 11.10 7.10
C ILE A 197 0.73 10.18 5.91
N VAL A 198 1.64 10.58 5.03
CA VAL A 198 2.07 9.71 3.93
C VAL A 198 3.55 9.38 4.05
#